data_b1d704f0ca5a23f395809e1eaaa1ec14
#
_entry.id   b1d704f0ca5a23f395809e1eaaa1ec14
#
_cell.length_a   1.000
_cell.length_b   1.000
_cell.length_c   1.000
_cell.angle_alpha   90.00
_cell.angle_beta   90.00
_cell.angle_gamma   90.00
#
_symmetry.space_group_name_H-M   'P 1'
#
loop_
_entity.id
_entity.type
_entity.pdbx_description
1 polymer ?
#
loop_
_entity_poly.entity_id
_entity_poly.type
_entity_poly.pdbx_seq_one_letter_code
_entity_poly.pdbx_strand_id
1 'polypeptide(L)'
;MSNTSWIERYVMPAALKIAGQKHVLSVRDGIILNMPFMLIGSFFLIFAYLPIPGYADMMSGLFGEVWRDKMLYPVKATYDIMALISSFGIAYRLAEKYRTIDPLSAGAMSLVAFVMTIPQNTLFTPVHGAAEVIKGVIPVSMVGSQGLFVAIVISLLSTEIYRLVASRNLVIRMPDGVPPAVAKSFLALIPGFCVLAVVLALRLAVEASPFGDINSMIATLIGIPMHHVGGTLPGMIISVIVIGILWTLGLHGDAIVLVFIQPVWLSNMSENLTAFQNGQPIPHIITQQFYDLWIAPGGTGALLGLVIFMLLRSRSQQMKQLGKIAAPGALFNISEPMVFGIPLVMNPYFFLPFILTPVLLVIVSYTAMATGLVAPPAGIALPFTTPIFISGYLATGGHISGIVLQVVNLTISLVVYYPFFRAWDRLKAKEEHASAQPQESVILPDADRA
;
A
#
# COMPACT_ATOMS: atom_id res chain seq x y z
N MET A 1 27.73 19.50 23.06
CA MET A 1 26.60 18.71 23.56
C MET A 1 25.44 18.93 22.58
N SER A 2 25.17 17.94 21.71
CA SER A 2 24.09 18.05 20.70
C SER A 2 22.75 18.06 21.44
N ASN A 3 22.01 19.15 21.33
CA ASN A 3 20.60 19.16 21.70
C ASN A 3 19.88 18.12 20.84
N THR A 4 19.75 16.90 21.36
CA THR A 4 18.90 15.88 20.74
C THR A 4 17.51 16.47 20.61
N SER A 5 17.04 16.63 19.39
CA SER A 5 15.74 17.27 19.15
C SER A 5 14.63 16.47 19.86
N TRP A 6 13.57 17.14 20.32
CA TRP A 6 12.41 16.47 20.92
C TRP A 6 11.93 15.28 20.08
N ILE A 7 12.05 15.41 18.77
CA ILE A 7 11.70 14.40 17.77
C ILE A 7 12.56 13.12 17.94
N GLU A 8 13.88 13.27 18.04
CA GLU A 8 14.80 12.11 18.23
C GLU A 8 14.56 11.43 19.56
N ARG A 9 14.16 12.19 20.58
CA ARG A 9 13.98 11.65 21.94
C ARG A 9 12.66 10.93 22.13
N TYR A 10 11.57 11.35 21.46
CA TYR A 10 10.21 10.84 21.72
C TYR A 10 9.55 10.23 20.48
N VAL A 11 9.67 10.85 19.30
CA VAL A 11 8.98 10.41 18.09
C VAL A 11 9.70 9.20 17.46
N MET A 12 11.01 9.28 17.32
CA MET A 12 11.81 8.22 16.68
C MET A 12 11.72 6.87 17.40
N PRO A 13 11.88 6.78 18.75
CA PRO A 13 11.73 5.50 19.45
C PRO A 13 10.32 4.93 19.38
N ALA A 14 9.28 5.78 19.42
CA ALA A 14 7.90 5.35 19.26
C ALA A 14 7.63 4.79 17.87
N ALA A 15 8.09 5.50 16.82
CA ALA A 15 7.95 5.08 15.44
C ALA A 15 8.71 3.77 15.15
N LEU A 16 9.94 3.62 15.67
CA LEU A 16 10.72 2.37 15.57
C LEU A 16 10.04 1.20 16.28
N LYS A 17 9.44 1.45 17.45
CA LYS A 17 8.69 0.42 18.19
C LYS A 17 7.47 -0.05 17.42
N ILE A 18 6.73 0.87 16.79
CA ILE A 18 5.56 0.55 15.95
C ILE A 18 6.03 -0.18 14.69
N ALA A 19 7.04 0.36 14.01
CA ALA A 19 7.58 -0.23 12.77
C ALA A 19 8.14 -1.64 12.97
N GLY A 20 8.71 -1.94 14.14
CA GLY A 20 9.24 -3.26 14.50
C GLY A 20 8.22 -4.23 15.10
N GLN A 21 6.99 -3.81 15.32
CA GLN A 21 5.97 -4.62 15.98
C GLN A 21 5.48 -5.75 15.07
N LYS A 22 5.55 -7.00 15.56
CA LYS A 22 5.31 -8.21 14.75
C LYS A 22 3.92 -8.24 14.10
N HIS A 23 2.88 -7.81 14.80
CA HIS A 23 1.50 -7.79 14.26
C HIS A 23 1.38 -6.79 13.12
N VAL A 24 1.90 -5.56 13.31
CA VAL A 24 1.90 -4.50 12.30
C VAL A 24 2.62 -4.95 11.02
N LEU A 25 3.83 -5.50 11.17
CA LEU A 25 4.59 -6.05 10.05
C LEU A 25 3.87 -7.21 9.35
N SER A 26 3.18 -8.06 10.11
CA SER A 26 2.47 -9.21 9.52
C SER A 26 1.21 -8.80 8.78
N VAL A 27 0.50 -7.78 9.27
CA VAL A 27 -0.63 -7.18 8.53
C VAL A 27 -0.14 -6.61 7.20
N ARG A 28 0.91 -5.79 7.21
CA ARG A 28 1.50 -5.25 5.99
C ARG A 28 1.90 -6.34 5.00
N ASP A 29 2.74 -7.29 5.46
CA ASP A 29 3.30 -8.33 4.60
C ASP A 29 2.22 -9.28 4.06
N GLY A 30 1.16 -9.51 4.84
CA GLY A 30 0.01 -10.34 4.45
C GLY A 30 -0.92 -9.64 3.44
N ILE A 31 -1.11 -8.33 3.54
CA ILE A 31 -1.90 -7.56 2.57
C ILE A 31 -1.13 -7.42 1.25
N ILE A 32 0.18 -7.18 1.30
CA ILE A 32 1.05 -7.09 0.12
C ILE A 32 1.00 -8.37 -0.73
N LEU A 33 0.71 -9.51 -0.11
CA LEU A 33 0.54 -10.79 -0.84
C LEU A 33 -0.54 -10.72 -1.94
N ASN A 34 -1.53 -9.81 -1.83
CA ASN A 34 -2.54 -9.63 -2.87
C ASN A 34 -2.02 -8.90 -4.11
N MET A 35 -0.97 -8.08 -4.00
CA MET A 35 -0.52 -7.21 -5.10
C MET A 35 -0.26 -7.96 -6.41
N PRO A 36 0.52 -9.07 -6.44
CA PRO A 36 0.77 -9.76 -7.70
C PRO A 36 -0.52 -10.30 -8.33
N PHE A 37 -1.48 -10.77 -7.54
CA PHE A 37 -2.76 -11.27 -8.04
C PHE A 37 -3.60 -10.15 -8.63
N MET A 38 -3.70 -9.01 -7.94
CA MET A 38 -4.42 -7.84 -8.44
C MET A 38 -3.80 -7.29 -9.72
N LEU A 39 -2.46 -7.27 -9.82
CA LEU A 39 -1.76 -6.85 -11.04
C LEU A 39 -2.09 -7.80 -12.21
N ILE A 40 -2.06 -9.11 -11.99
CA ILE A 40 -2.45 -10.10 -13.02
C ILE A 40 -3.89 -9.88 -13.46
N GLY A 41 -4.82 -9.74 -12.50
CA GLY A 41 -6.21 -9.42 -12.80
C GLY A 41 -6.38 -8.13 -13.63
N SER A 42 -5.60 -7.10 -13.30
CA SER A 42 -5.64 -5.81 -14.00
C SER A 42 -5.17 -5.89 -15.46
N PHE A 43 -4.23 -6.78 -15.80
CA PHE A 43 -3.88 -7.00 -17.21
C PHE A 43 -5.09 -7.46 -18.01
N PHE A 44 -5.85 -8.42 -17.51
CA PHE A 44 -7.07 -8.87 -18.17
C PHE A 44 -8.15 -7.78 -18.21
N LEU A 45 -8.24 -6.96 -17.15
CA LEU A 45 -9.13 -5.82 -17.09
C LEU A 45 -8.80 -4.77 -18.15
N ILE A 46 -7.52 -4.42 -18.30
CA ILE A 46 -7.06 -3.47 -19.33
C ILE A 46 -7.46 -3.98 -20.73
N PHE A 47 -7.24 -5.27 -21.00
CA PHE A 47 -7.67 -5.87 -22.27
C PHE A 47 -9.20 -5.86 -22.45
N ALA A 48 -9.98 -6.09 -21.39
CA ALA A 48 -11.44 -6.06 -21.46
C ALA A 48 -12.00 -4.65 -21.73
N TYR A 49 -11.28 -3.60 -21.30
CA TYR A 49 -11.67 -2.19 -21.39
C TYR A 49 -10.65 -1.33 -22.13
N LEU A 50 -9.96 -1.90 -23.13
CA LEU A 50 -8.95 -1.15 -23.88
C LEU A 50 -9.60 0.05 -24.60
N PRO A 51 -9.17 1.29 -24.30
CA PRO A 51 -9.82 2.49 -24.82
C PRO A 51 -9.38 2.84 -26.25
N ILE A 52 -9.62 1.91 -27.18
CA ILE A 52 -9.37 2.07 -28.61
C ILE A 52 -10.72 2.12 -29.32
N PRO A 53 -10.99 3.17 -30.12
CA PRO A 53 -12.24 3.25 -30.90
C PRO A 53 -12.45 2.01 -31.78
N GLY A 54 -13.66 1.41 -31.72
CA GLY A 54 -14.02 0.21 -32.48
C GLY A 54 -13.47 -1.11 -31.92
N TYR A 55 -12.66 -1.09 -30.85
CA TYR A 55 -12.10 -2.31 -30.27
C TYR A 55 -13.17 -3.25 -29.72
N ALA A 56 -14.14 -2.72 -28.99
CA ALA A 56 -15.21 -3.51 -28.39
C ALA A 56 -16.07 -4.21 -29.48
N ASP A 57 -16.40 -3.51 -30.55
CA ASP A 57 -17.18 -4.04 -31.67
C ASP A 57 -16.39 -5.12 -32.42
N MET A 58 -15.10 -4.89 -32.65
CA MET A 58 -14.20 -5.87 -33.26
C MET A 58 -14.12 -7.15 -32.41
N MET A 59 -13.98 -7.02 -31.11
CA MET A 59 -13.90 -8.16 -30.20
C MET A 59 -15.22 -8.91 -30.08
N SER A 60 -16.36 -8.19 -30.07
CA SER A 60 -17.69 -8.82 -30.11
C SER A 60 -17.93 -9.58 -31.43
N GLY A 61 -17.45 -9.04 -32.55
CA GLY A 61 -17.50 -9.73 -33.86
C GLY A 61 -16.66 -11.01 -33.93
N LEU A 62 -15.50 -11.04 -33.24
CA LEU A 62 -14.60 -12.18 -33.24
C LEU A 62 -14.95 -13.27 -32.22
N PHE A 63 -15.37 -12.86 -31.00
CA PHE A 63 -15.52 -13.75 -29.83
C PHE A 63 -16.96 -13.80 -29.30
N GLY A 64 -17.89 -13.09 -29.91
CA GLY A 64 -19.30 -12.99 -29.50
C GLY A 64 -19.52 -11.98 -28.37
N GLU A 65 -20.78 -11.60 -28.13
CA GLU A 65 -21.18 -10.52 -27.20
C GLU A 65 -20.71 -10.71 -25.75
N VAL A 66 -20.54 -11.96 -25.30
CA VAL A 66 -20.13 -12.31 -23.93
C VAL A 66 -18.61 -12.39 -23.74
N TRP A 67 -17.80 -11.96 -24.73
CA TRP A 67 -16.35 -12.05 -24.66
C TRP A 67 -15.78 -11.32 -23.44
N ARG A 68 -16.33 -10.14 -23.13
CA ARG A 68 -15.88 -9.30 -22.02
C ARG A 68 -16.08 -9.98 -20.68
N ASP A 69 -17.22 -10.63 -20.46
CA ASP A 69 -17.51 -11.35 -19.23
C ASP A 69 -16.51 -12.49 -18.99
N LYS A 70 -16.11 -13.17 -20.08
CA LYS A 70 -15.08 -14.23 -20.02
C LYS A 70 -13.70 -13.67 -19.68
N MET A 71 -13.35 -12.50 -20.21
CA MET A 71 -12.09 -11.80 -19.88
C MET A 71 -12.06 -11.31 -18.41
N LEU A 72 -13.22 -11.13 -17.78
CA LEU A 72 -13.30 -10.74 -16.37
C LEU A 72 -13.20 -11.91 -15.38
N TYR A 73 -13.16 -13.18 -15.80
CA TYR A 73 -12.96 -14.29 -14.87
C TYR A 73 -11.67 -14.19 -14.05
N PRO A 74 -10.49 -13.89 -14.63
CA PRO A 74 -9.28 -13.69 -13.84
C PRO A 74 -9.36 -12.47 -12.89
N VAL A 75 -10.08 -11.41 -13.30
CA VAL A 75 -10.30 -10.22 -12.45
C VAL A 75 -11.07 -10.63 -11.20
N LYS A 76 -12.21 -11.32 -11.36
CA LYS A 76 -13.03 -11.83 -10.25
C LYS A 76 -12.24 -12.80 -9.38
N ALA A 77 -11.47 -13.71 -9.98
CA ALA A 77 -10.64 -14.69 -9.27
C ALA A 77 -9.50 -14.06 -8.44
N THR A 78 -9.20 -12.79 -8.61
CA THR A 78 -8.14 -12.08 -7.89
C THR A 78 -8.67 -11.01 -6.94
N TYR A 79 -9.48 -10.08 -7.42
CA TYR A 79 -10.02 -8.98 -6.61
C TYR A 79 -11.09 -9.46 -5.62
N ASP A 80 -11.96 -10.36 -6.03
CA ASP A 80 -13.12 -10.77 -5.24
C ASP A 80 -12.78 -11.70 -4.07
N ILE A 81 -11.52 -12.17 -3.96
CA ILE A 81 -11.06 -13.06 -2.88
C ILE A 81 -9.92 -12.48 -2.05
N MET A 82 -9.67 -11.16 -2.14
CA MET A 82 -8.50 -10.55 -1.51
C MET A 82 -8.49 -10.69 0.03
N ALA A 83 -9.65 -10.72 0.69
CA ALA A 83 -9.71 -10.95 2.13
C ALA A 83 -9.34 -12.38 2.53
N LEU A 84 -9.68 -13.38 1.70
CA LEU A 84 -9.26 -14.77 1.92
C LEU A 84 -7.73 -14.88 1.86
N ILE A 85 -7.11 -14.31 0.82
CA ILE A 85 -5.66 -14.29 0.65
C ILE A 85 -4.98 -13.56 1.80
N SER A 86 -5.52 -12.38 2.20
CA SER A 86 -5.01 -11.60 3.33
C SER A 86 -5.11 -12.36 4.64
N SER A 87 -6.23 -13.02 4.93
CA SER A 87 -6.42 -13.77 6.16
C SER A 87 -5.38 -14.87 6.32
N PHE A 88 -5.15 -15.66 5.27
CA PHE A 88 -4.07 -16.64 5.24
C PHE A 88 -2.69 -15.99 5.39
N GLY A 89 -2.42 -14.96 4.57
CA GLY A 89 -1.11 -14.30 4.49
C GLY A 89 -0.68 -13.65 5.81
N ILE A 90 -1.58 -12.92 6.47
CA ILE A 90 -1.30 -12.24 7.74
C ILE A 90 -0.95 -13.27 8.83
N ALA A 91 -1.75 -14.32 8.97
CA ALA A 91 -1.51 -15.37 9.96
C ALA A 91 -0.22 -16.13 9.69
N TYR A 92 0.05 -16.47 8.43
CA TYR A 92 1.29 -17.11 8.00
C TYR A 92 2.50 -16.24 8.38
N ARG A 93 2.49 -14.95 8.01
CA ARG A 93 3.59 -14.01 8.32
C ARG A 93 3.78 -13.77 9.80
N LEU A 94 2.69 -13.76 10.59
CA LEU A 94 2.77 -13.63 12.04
C LEU A 94 3.40 -14.86 12.67
N ALA A 95 3.01 -16.06 12.23
CA ALA A 95 3.57 -17.31 12.69
C ALA A 95 5.08 -17.45 12.35
N GLU A 96 5.49 -17.03 11.14
CA GLU A 96 6.92 -16.97 10.78
C GLU A 96 7.73 -16.10 11.74
N LYS A 97 7.19 -14.93 12.13
CA LYS A 97 7.87 -14.00 13.05
C LYS A 97 7.96 -14.55 14.49
N TYR A 98 7.05 -15.43 14.88
CA TYR A 98 7.11 -16.11 16.17
C TYR A 98 8.07 -17.29 16.19
N ARG A 99 8.28 -18.00 15.09
CA ARG A 99 9.16 -19.19 14.96
C ARG A 99 8.84 -20.35 15.91
N THR A 100 7.70 -20.31 16.60
CA THR A 100 7.31 -21.28 17.62
C THR A 100 6.14 -22.17 17.17
N ILE A 101 5.50 -21.81 16.08
CA ILE A 101 4.34 -22.49 15.51
C ILE A 101 4.53 -22.67 14.01
N ASP A 102 3.86 -23.69 13.43
CA ASP A 102 3.92 -23.94 11.99
C ASP A 102 3.13 -22.87 11.21
N PRO A 103 3.80 -22.08 10.31
CA PRO A 103 3.15 -20.99 9.61
C PRO A 103 2.02 -21.45 8.68
N LEU A 104 2.18 -22.61 8.03
CA LEU A 104 1.18 -23.13 7.11
C LEU A 104 -0.12 -23.51 7.85
N SER A 105 0.01 -24.20 8.98
CA SER A 105 -1.13 -24.55 9.83
C SER A 105 -1.83 -23.30 10.40
N ALA A 106 -1.08 -22.30 10.83
CA ALA A 106 -1.64 -21.06 11.32
C ALA A 106 -2.41 -20.29 10.22
N GLY A 107 -1.84 -20.20 9.01
CA GLY A 107 -2.49 -19.58 7.86
C GLY A 107 -3.78 -20.29 7.47
N ALA A 108 -3.74 -21.62 7.35
CA ALA A 108 -4.92 -22.41 7.01
C ALA A 108 -6.02 -22.30 8.09
N MET A 109 -5.64 -22.31 9.36
CA MET A 109 -6.58 -22.18 10.47
C MET A 109 -7.23 -20.78 10.49
N SER A 110 -6.46 -19.72 10.22
CA SER A 110 -6.99 -18.37 10.09
C SER A 110 -8.01 -18.26 8.96
N LEU A 111 -7.71 -18.87 7.81
CA LEU A 111 -8.63 -18.89 6.66
C LEU A 111 -9.98 -19.53 7.04
N VAL A 112 -9.94 -20.69 7.70
CA VAL A 112 -11.15 -21.38 8.17
C VAL A 112 -11.91 -20.54 9.20
N ALA A 113 -11.19 -19.94 10.16
CA ALA A 113 -11.76 -19.06 11.15
C ALA A 113 -12.42 -17.81 10.53
N PHE A 114 -11.78 -17.21 9.53
CA PHE A 114 -12.34 -16.08 8.78
C PHE A 114 -13.63 -16.47 8.04
N VAL A 115 -13.64 -17.57 7.29
CA VAL A 115 -14.84 -18.05 6.60
C VAL A 115 -15.98 -18.34 7.59
N MET A 116 -15.66 -18.82 8.79
CA MET A 116 -16.66 -19.05 9.83
C MET A 116 -17.32 -17.75 10.34
N THR A 117 -16.67 -16.57 10.20
CA THR A 117 -17.28 -15.28 10.58
C THR A 117 -18.29 -14.75 9.56
N ILE A 118 -18.28 -15.27 8.34
CA ILE A 118 -19.13 -14.79 7.24
C ILE A 118 -20.52 -15.42 7.34
N PRO A 119 -21.61 -14.66 7.24
CA PRO A 119 -22.94 -15.19 7.08
C PRO A 119 -23.05 -16.08 5.84
N GLN A 120 -23.52 -17.32 5.99
CA GLN A 120 -23.67 -18.24 4.87
C GLN A 120 -25.06 -18.12 4.22
N ASN A 121 -25.54 -16.92 4.12
CA ASN A 121 -26.77 -16.54 3.44
C ASN A 121 -26.64 -15.15 2.85
N THR A 122 -27.46 -14.84 1.86
CA THR A 122 -27.57 -13.50 1.28
C THR A 122 -29.01 -13.19 0.91
N LEU A 123 -29.38 -11.91 1.02
CA LEU A 123 -30.66 -11.42 0.54
C LEU A 123 -30.55 -11.20 -0.97
N PHE A 124 -31.36 -11.89 -1.74
CA PHE A 124 -31.46 -11.74 -3.18
C PHE A 124 -32.80 -11.09 -3.52
N THR A 125 -32.75 -9.99 -4.26
CA THR A 125 -33.97 -9.34 -4.77
C THR A 125 -34.03 -9.62 -6.27
N PRO A 126 -34.92 -10.50 -6.74
CA PRO A 126 -35.10 -10.77 -8.17
C PRO A 126 -35.66 -9.51 -8.87
N VAL A 127 -35.43 -9.40 -10.18
CA VAL A 127 -35.93 -8.29 -11.02
C VAL A 127 -37.49 -8.17 -10.93
N HIS A 128 -38.16 -9.31 -10.76
CA HIS A 128 -39.59 -9.40 -10.56
C HIS A 128 -39.86 -10.35 -9.40
N GLY A 129 -40.23 -9.80 -8.21
CA GLY A 129 -40.57 -10.61 -7.05
C GLY A 129 -40.16 -9.97 -5.71
N ALA A 130 -40.49 -10.63 -4.62
CA ALA A 130 -40.09 -10.23 -3.27
C ALA A 130 -38.64 -10.66 -3.01
N ALA A 131 -37.98 -9.96 -2.08
CA ALA A 131 -36.64 -10.34 -1.63
C ALA A 131 -36.66 -11.69 -0.93
N GLU A 132 -35.75 -12.59 -1.32
CA GLU A 132 -35.62 -13.94 -0.78
C GLU A 132 -34.24 -14.15 -0.15
N VAL A 133 -34.19 -14.94 0.92
CA VAL A 133 -32.92 -15.32 1.58
C VAL A 133 -32.40 -16.61 0.94
N ILE A 134 -31.29 -16.51 0.20
CA ILE A 134 -30.57 -17.66 -0.34
C ILE A 134 -29.62 -18.18 0.72
N LYS A 135 -29.72 -19.45 1.09
CA LYS A 135 -28.85 -20.12 2.08
C LYS A 135 -27.77 -20.97 1.38
N GLY A 136 -26.67 -21.21 2.10
CA GLY A 136 -25.56 -22.06 1.60
C GLY A 136 -24.67 -21.34 0.58
N VAL A 137 -24.64 -20.02 0.61
CA VAL A 137 -23.82 -19.17 -0.25
C VAL A 137 -22.90 -18.29 0.60
N ILE A 138 -21.73 -17.99 0.08
CA ILE A 138 -20.80 -17.01 0.64
C ILE A 138 -20.92 -15.74 -0.19
N PRO A 139 -21.34 -14.59 0.39
CA PRO A 139 -21.37 -13.33 -0.33
C PRO A 139 -19.95 -12.94 -0.79
N VAL A 140 -19.76 -12.77 -2.09
CA VAL A 140 -18.45 -12.45 -2.67
C VAL A 140 -17.86 -11.16 -2.11
N SER A 141 -18.68 -10.16 -1.84
CA SER A 141 -18.26 -8.89 -1.23
C SER A 141 -17.54 -9.07 0.11
N MET A 142 -17.97 -10.06 0.91
CA MET A 142 -17.38 -10.32 2.24
C MET A 142 -16.06 -11.10 2.19
N VAL A 143 -15.74 -11.76 1.08
CA VAL A 143 -14.42 -12.40 0.86
C VAL A 143 -13.48 -11.52 0.05
N GLY A 144 -14.01 -10.45 -0.55
CA GLY A 144 -13.28 -9.39 -1.25
C GLY A 144 -12.85 -8.25 -0.33
N SER A 145 -12.87 -7.03 -0.87
CA SER A 145 -12.37 -5.84 -0.18
C SER A 145 -13.10 -5.48 1.10
N GLN A 146 -14.41 -5.66 1.17
CA GLN A 146 -15.21 -5.36 2.37
C GLN A 146 -14.85 -6.25 3.55
N GLY A 147 -14.36 -7.47 3.29
CA GLY A 147 -13.90 -8.40 4.31
C GLY A 147 -12.49 -8.15 4.85
N LEU A 148 -11.73 -7.19 4.30
CA LEU A 148 -10.31 -6.99 4.66
C LEU A 148 -10.09 -6.69 6.14
N PHE A 149 -10.91 -5.82 6.74
CA PHE A 149 -10.78 -5.51 8.16
C PHE A 149 -11.09 -6.71 9.05
N VAL A 150 -12.09 -7.50 8.67
CA VAL A 150 -12.41 -8.76 9.37
C VAL A 150 -11.26 -9.75 9.24
N ALA A 151 -10.69 -9.89 8.04
CA ALA A 151 -9.53 -10.73 7.79
C ALA A 151 -8.34 -10.34 8.67
N ILE A 152 -8.05 -9.03 8.81
CA ILE A 152 -6.99 -8.53 9.70
C ILE A 152 -7.24 -8.94 11.15
N VAL A 153 -8.42 -8.64 11.68
CA VAL A 153 -8.75 -8.92 13.08
C VAL A 153 -8.73 -10.41 13.37
N ILE A 154 -9.39 -11.21 12.54
CA ILE A 154 -9.51 -12.65 12.75
C ILE A 154 -8.17 -13.36 12.55
N SER A 155 -7.34 -12.94 11.60
CA SER A 155 -6.02 -13.56 11.40
C SER A 155 -5.07 -13.30 12.57
N LEU A 156 -5.08 -12.10 13.13
CA LEU A 156 -4.30 -11.80 14.33
C LEU A 156 -4.82 -12.59 15.53
N LEU A 157 -6.13 -12.57 15.77
CA LEU A 157 -6.77 -13.29 16.88
C LEU A 157 -6.53 -14.80 16.80
N SER A 158 -6.79 -15.41 15.65
CA SER A 158 -6.61 -16.85 15.44
C SER A 158 -5.17 -17.29 15.63
N THR A 159 -4.20 -16.52 15.12
CA THR A 159 -2.78 -16.82 15.27
C THR A 159 -2.33 -16.73 16.72
N GLU A 160 -2.79 -15.72 17.47
CA GLU A 160 -2.46 -15.58 18.89
C GLU A 160 -3.06 -16.70 19.74
N ILE A 161 -4.31 -17.09 19.50
CA ILE A 161 -4.93 -18.22 20.20
C ILE A 161 -4.15 -19.51 19.88
N TYR A 162 -3.87 -19.76 18.59
CA TYR A 162 -3.11 -20.92 18.14
C TYR A 162 -1.75 -20.97 18.85
N ARG A 163 -1.01 -19.85 18.85
CA ARG A 163 0.28 -19.73 19.52
C ARG A 163 0.18 -19.98 21.03
N LEU A 164 -0.80 -19.40 21.69
CA LEU A 164 -0.99 -19.54 23.13
C LEU A 164 -1.23 -20.99 23.53
N VAL A 165 -2.07 -21.72 22.81
CA VAL A 165 -2.38 -23.12 23.07
C VAL A 165 -1.16 -24.01 22.76
N ALA A 166 -0.52 -23.82 21.61
CA ALA A 166 0.66 -24.56 21.22
C ALA A 166 1.85 -24.36 22.18
N SER A 167 2.06 -23.11 22.66
CA SER A 167 3.14 -22.80 23.61
C SER A 167 2.95 -23.42 24.99
N ARG A 168 1.72 -23.78 25.34
CA ARG A 168 1.41 -24.52 26.58
C ARG A 168 1.52 -26.05 26.43
N ASN A 169 2.05 -26.53 25.30
CA ASN A 169 2.18 -27.96 24.98
C ASN A 169 0.82 -28.71 24.97
N LEU A 170 -0.29 -27.99 24.78
CA LEU A 170 -1.62 -28.60 24.58
C LEU A 170 -1.74 -29.05 23.12
N VAL A 171 -1.03 -30.12 22.78
CA VAL A 171 -0.90 -30.65 21.41
C VAL A 171 -0.86 -32.18 21.45
N ILE A 172 -1.34 -32.82 20.38
CA ILE A 172 -1.22 -34.26 20.19
C ILE A 172 0.12 -34.54 19.51
N ARG A 173 1.03 -35.21 20.22
CA ARG A 173 2.32 -35.64 19.68
C ARG A 173 2.23 -37.04 19.12
N MET A 174 2.75 -37.22 17.94
CA MET A 174 2.87 -38.55 17.32
C MET A 174 4.18 -39.24 17.75
N PRO A 175 4.22 -40.55 17.80
CA PRO A 175 5.42 -41.36 18.04
C PRO A 175 6.50 -41.10 16.96
N ASP A 176 7.76 -41.42 17.32
CA ASP A 176 8.87 -41.35 16.39
C ASP A 176 8.61 -42.32 15.20
N GLY A 177 9.00 -41.87 14.00
CA GLY A 177 8.76 -42.64 12.76
C GLY A 177 7.54 -42.24 11.94
N VAL A 178 6.65 -41.36 12.48
CA VAL A 178 5.55 -40.80 11.69
C VAL A 178 6.10 -39.69 10.76
N PRO A 179 5.66 -39.66 9.47
CA PRO A 179 6.09 -38.62 8.54
C PRO A 179 5.85 -37.22 9.09
N PRO A 180 6.80 -36.28 8.93
CA PRO A 180 6.72 -34.93 9.54
C PRO A 180 5.44 -34.14 9.18
N ALA A 181 4.93 -34.30 7.96
CA ALA A 181 3.70 -33.64 7.53
C ALA A 181 2.47 -34.14 8.33
N VAL A 182 2.38 -35.46 8.58
CA VAL A 182 1.32 -36.07 9.39
C VAL A 182 1.43 -35.60 10.84
N ALA A 183 2.64 -35.66 11.42
CA ALA A 183 2.88 -35.22 12.80
C ALA A 183 2.47 -33.75 13.02
N LYS A 184 2.81 -32.85 12.08
CA LYS A 184 2.38 -31.45 12.12
C LYS A 184 0.86 -31.26 12.08
N SER A 185 0.14 -32.06 11.31
CA SER A 185 -1.32 -32.01 11.24
C SER A 185 -1.97 -32.34 12.59
N PHE A 186 -1.44 -33.35 13.31
CA PHE A 186 -1.93 -33.69 14.65
C PHE A 186 -1.54 -32.66 15.71
N LEU A 187 -0.37 -32.03 15.60
CA LEU A 187 0.03 -30.92 16.47
C LEU A 187 -0.91 -29.73 16.35
N ALA A 188 -1.48 -29.50 15.17
CA ALA A 188 -2.41 -28.40 14.91
C ALA A 188 -3.85 -28.65 15.41
N LEU A 189 -4.22 -29.87 15.76
CA LEU A 189 -5.60 -30.24 16.01
C LEU A 189 -6.20 -29.55 17.24
N ILE A 190 -5.54 -29.64 18.40
CA ILE A 190 -6.05 -28.98 19.62
C ILE A 190 -5.98 -27.45 19.52
N PRO A 191 -4.86 -26.82 19.08
CA PRO A 191 -4.82 -25.40 18.86
C PRO A 191 -5.90 -24.92 17.89
N GLY A 192 -6.12 -25.65 16.78
CA GLY A 192 -7.15 -25.34 15.81
C GLY A 192 -8.56 -25.44 16.36
N PHE A 193 -8.86 -26.48 17.12
CA PHE A 193 -10.15 -26.59 17.82
C PHE A 193 -10.40 -25.40 18.75
N CYS A 194 -9.39 -24.97 19.51
CA CYS A 194 -9.52 -23.80 20.40
C CYS A 194 -9.76 -22.51 19.61
N VAL A 195 -9.08 -22.31 18.48
CA VAL A 195 -9.32 -21.17 17.59
C VAL A 195 -10.77 -21.14 17.14
N LEU A 196 -11.26 -22.25 16.57
CA LEU A 196 -12.63 -22.31 16.06
C LEU A 196 -13.67 -22.19 17.17
N ALA A 197 -13.45 -22.78 18.36
CA ALA A 197 -14.34 -22.63 19.50
C ALA A 197 -14.46 -21.18 19.98
N VAL A 198 -13.35 -20.46 20.08
CA VAL A 198 -13.33 -19.04 20.47
C VAL A 198 -14.01 -18.17 19.40
N VAL A 199 -13.71 -18.38 18.12
CA VAL A 199 -14.34 -17.60 17.05
C VAL A 199 -15.84 -17.91 16.94
N LEU A 200 -16.25 -19.16 17.17
CA LEU A 200 -17.68 -19.51 17.26
C LEU A 200 -18.37 -18.79 18.42
N ALA A 201 -17.76 -18.82 19.60
CA ALA A 201 -18.30 -18.11 20.77
C ALA A 201 -18.43 -16.60 20.50
N LEU A 202 -17.41 -16.00 19.85
CA LEU A 202 -17.45 -14.60 19.43
C LEU A 202 -18.59 -14.36 18.44
N ARG A 203 -18.73 -15.22 17.43
CA ARG A 203 -19.81 -15.12 16.44
C ARG A 203 -21.18 -15.14 17.11
N LEU A 204 -21.45 -16.13 17.98
CA LEU A 204 -22.73 -16.23 18.67
C LEU A 204 -23.00 -15.04 19.58
N ALA A 205 -21.99 -14.52 20.26
CA ALA A 205 -22.12 -13.31 21.09
C ALA A 205 -22.47 -12.07 20.26
N VAL A 206 -21.84 -11.91 19.06
CA VAL A 206 -22.12 -10.78 18.17
C VAL A 206 -23.49 -10.92 17.50
N GLU A 207 -23.90 -12.14 17.12
CA GLU A 207 -25.24 -12.42 16.59
C GLU A 207 -26.34 -12.06 17.59
N ALA A 208 -26.07 -12.21 18.90
CA ALA A 208 -26.98 -11.80 19.97
C ALA A 208 -26.95 -10.29 20.30
N SER A 209 -26.04 -9.53 19.67
CA SER A 209 -25.85 -8.09 19.87
C SER A 209 -26.60 -7.26 18.81
N PRO A 210 -26.72 -5.93 18.99
CA PRO A 210 -27.31 -5.04 17.96
C PRO A 210 -26.57 -5.04 16.63
N PHE A 211 -25.34 -5.55 16.55
CA PHE A 211 -24.56 -5.61 15.30
C PHE A 211 -25.02 -6.71 14.35
N GLY A 212 -25.62 -7.79 14.86
CA GLY A 212 -26.14 -8.91 14.09
C GLY A 212 -25.09 -9.86 13.51
N ASP A 213 -23.95 -9.38 13.05
CA ASP A 213 -22.83 -10.19 12.53
C ASP A 213 -21.47 -9.52 12.74
N ILE A 214 -20.38 -10.33 12.67
CA ILE A 214 -19.01 -9.85 12.92
C ILE A 214 -18.56 -8.83 11.87
N ASN A 215 -18.99 -8.98 10.60
CA ASN A 215 -18.60 -8.06 9.54
C ASN A 215 -19.18 -6.68 9.80
N SER A 216 -20.49 -6.61 10.14
CA SER A 216 -21.17 -5.35 10.51
C SER A 216 -20.55 -4.71 11.74
N MET A 217 -20.21 -5.50 12.76
CA MET A 217 -19.53 -5.01 13.95
C MET A 217 -18.18 -4.39 13.64
N ILE A 218 -17.33 -5.10 12.91
CA ILE A 218 -15.97 -4.63 12.55
C ILE A 218 -16.05 -3.46 11.59
N ALA A 219 -16.95 -3.49 10.59
CA ALA A 219 -17.19 -2.36 9.71
C ALA A 219 -17.57 -1.09 10.48
N THR A 220 -18.45 -1.21 11.49
CA THR A 220 -18.87 -0.07 12.30
C THR A 220 -17.77 0.43 13.23
N LEU A 221 -17.08 -0.47 13.92
CA LEU A 221 -16.11 -0.09 14.97
C LEU A 221 -14.74 0.27 14.42
N ILE A 222 -14.32 -0.30 13.30
CA ILE A 222 -12.99 -0.13 12.71
C ILE A 222 -13.09 0.48 11.31
N GLY A 223 -13.93 -0.09 10.43
CA GLY A 223 -14.04 0.33 9.04
C GLY A 223 -14.40 1.79 8.88
N ILE A 224 -15.52 2.23 9.47
CA ILE A 224 -16.00 3.62 9.39
C ILE A 224 -14.96 4.63 9.93
N PRO A 225 -14.39 4.47 11.14
CA PRO A 225 -13.33 5.36 11.62
C PRO A 225 -12.10 5.37 10.70
N MET A 226 -11.67 4.21 10.19
CA MET A 226 -10.54 4.12 9.30
C MET A 226 -10.81 4.79 7.94
N HIS A 227 -12.03 4.70 7.40
CA HIS A 227 -12.42 5.46 6.21
C HIS A 227 -12.35 6.97 6.43
N HIS A 228 -12.75 7.47 7.60
CA HIS A 228 -12.60 8.89 7.93
C HIS A 228 -11.13 9.31 8.00
N VAL A 229 -10.24 8.45 8.48
CA VAL A 229 -8.80 8.74 8.56
C VAL A 229 -8.12 8.59 7.19
N GLY A 230 -8.37 7.49 6.47
CA GLY A 230 -7.64 7.15 5.23
C GLY A 230 -8.34 7.53 3.94
N GLY A 231 -9.68 7.68 3.94
CA GLY A 231 -10.50 7.91 2.75
C GLY A 231 -10.88 9.38 2.48
N THR A 232 -10.48 10.31 3.37
CA THR A 232 -10.83 11.74 3.26
C THR A 232 -9.62 12.60 2.89
N LEU A 233 -9.86 13.78 2.31
CA LEU A 233 -8.80 14.73 1.97
C LEU A 233 -7.93 15.12 3.19
N PRO A 234 -8.48 15.49 4.36
CA PRO A 234 -7.65 15.77 5.55
C PRO A 234 -6.81 14.57 5.99
N GLY A 235 -7.40 13.37 5.98
CA GLY A 235 -6.69 12.13 6.32
C GLY A 235 -5.54 11.84 5.36
N MET A 236 -5.74 12.04 4.06
CA MET A 236 -4.68 11.90 3.06
C MET A 236 -3.55 12.92 3.27
N ILE A 237 -3.88 14.20 3.54
CA ILE A 237 -2.89 15.24 3.85
C ILE A 237 -2.06 14.86 5.08
N ILE A 238 -2.72 14.43 6.16
CA ILE A 238 -2.03 13.99 7.39
C ILE A 238 -1.12 12.80 7.08
N SER A 239 -1.59 11.84 6.30
CA SER A 239 -0.82 10.65 5.93
C SER A 239 0.48 11.01 5.18
N VAL A 240 0.42 11.86 4.16
CA VAL A 240 1.63 12.25 3.41
C VAL A 240 2.58 13.10 4.24
N ILE A 241 2.08 13.93 5.16
CA ILE A 241 2.91 14.67 6.12
C ILE A 241 3.65 13.70 7.04
N VAL A 242 2.95 12.74 7.64
CA VAL A 242 3.56 11.76 8.54
C VAL A 242 4.58 10.89 7.80
N ILE A 243 4.24 10.41 6.59
CA ILE A 243 5.18 9.68 5.73
C ILE A 243 6.44 10.51 5.49
N GLY A 244 6.28 11.77 5.09
CA GLY A 244 7.40 12.67 4.82
C GLY A 244 8.29 12.92 6.06
N ILE A 245 7.68 13.18 7.22
CA ILE A 245 8.40 13.35 8.48
C ILE A 245 9.20 12.10 8.83
N LEU A 246 8.61 10.90 8.73
CA LEU A 246 9.29 9.64 9.02
C LEU A 246 10.50 9.43 8.11
N TRP A 247 10.37 9.68 6.81
CA TRP A 247 11.48 9.58 5.87
C TRP A 247 12.62 10.57 6.19
N THR A 248 12.29 11.79 6.56
CA THR A 248 13.31 12.78 6.95
C THR A 248 14.01 12.44 8.27
N LEU A 249 13.42 11.56 9.08
CA LEU A 249 14.02 10.99 10.27
C LEU A 249 14.81 9.69 9.99
N GLY A 250 14.90 9.26 8.73
CA GLY A 250 15.59 8.01 8.35
C GLY A 250 14.76 6.75 8.52
N LEU A 251 13.45 6.90 8.71
CA LEU A 251 12.51 5.78 8.81
C LEU A 251 11.74 5.63 7.49
N HIS A 252 11.44 4.39 7.10
CA HIS A 252 10.64 4.15 5.90
C HIS A 252 9.17 4.47 6.16
N GLY A 253 8.78 5.75 5.92
CA GLY A 253 7.48 6.30 6.27
C GLY A 253 6.30 5.53 5.67
N ASP A 254 6.41 5.18 4.38
CA ASP A 254 5.37 4.39 3.70
C ASP A 254 5.15 3.04 4.39
N ALA A 255 6.22 2.32 4.72
CA ALA A 255 6.13 1.02 5.38
C ALA A 255 5.45 1.07 6.75
N ILE A 256 5.44 2.22 7.41
CA ILE A 256 4.82 2.42 8.72
C ILE A 256 3.37 2.87 8.57
N VAL A 257 3.12 3.88 7.74
CA VAL A 257 1.80 4.52 7.65
C VAL A 257 0.81 3.68 6.84
N LEU A 258 1.27 3.07 5.73
CA LEU A 258 0.40 2.30 4.83
C LEU A 258 -0.24 1.08 5.51
N VAL A 259 0.39 0.50 6.53
CA VAL A 259 -0.21 -0.60 7.29
C VAL A 259 -1.61 -0.27 7.79
N PHE A 260 -1.82 0.98 8.18
CA PHE A 260 -3.09 1.44 8.76
C PHE A 260 -4.10 1.90 7.71
N ILE A 261 -3.64 2.54 6.64
CA ILE A 261 -4.54 3.19 5.67
C ILE A 261 -4.71 2.40 4.36
N GLN A 262 -3.76 1.55 3.99
CA GLN A 262 -3.81 0.76 2.76
C GLN A 262 -5.06 -0.12 2.64
N PRO A 263 -5.58 -0.78 3.72
CA PRO A 263 -6.82 -1.53 3.62
C PRO A 263 -8.00 -0.68 3.15
N VAL A 264 -8.08 0.60 3.58
CA VAL A 264 -9.10 1.56 3.12
C VAL A 264 -8.92 1.86 1.64
N TRP A 265 -7.68 2.17 1.23
CA TRP A 265 -7.39 2.52 -0.15
C TRP A 265 -7.64 1.38 -1.14
N LEU A 266 -7.34 0.14 -0.73
CA LEU A 266 -7.63 -1.07 -1.52
C LEU A 266 -9.14 -1.35 -1.58
N SER A 267 -9.88 -1.12 -0.49
CA SER A 267 -11.34 -1.22 -0.49
C SER A 267 -11.96 -0.20 -1.46
N ASN A 268 -11.58 1.07 -1.34
CA ASN A 268 -12.02 2.13 -2.23
C ASN A 268 -11.71 1.82 -3.70
N MET A 269 -10.52 1.26 -3.95
CA MET A 269 -10.11 0.85 -5.29
C MET A 269 -11.00 -0.26 -5.86
N SER A 270 -11.35 -1.26 -5.06
CA SER A 270 -12.22 -2.37 -5.47
C SER A 270 -13.66 -1.89 -5.72
N GLU A 271 -14.16 -0.97 -4.90
CA GLU A 271 -15.48 -0.34 -5.12
C GLU A 271 -15.51 0.49 -6.39
N ASN A 272 -14.44 1.25 -6.66
CA ASN A 272 -14.28 1.99 -7.91
C ASN A 272 -14.27 1.04 -9.12
N LEU A 273 -13.56 -0.09 -9.01
CA LEU A 273 -13.51 -1.09 -10.08
C LEU A 273 -14.90 -1.65 -10.37
N THR A 274 -15.66 -1.98 -9.35
CA THR A 274 -17.04 -2.47 -9.47
C THR A 274 -17.93 -1.43 -10.14
N ALA A 275 -17.84 -0.16 -9.73
CA ALA A 275 -18.57 0.94 -10.33
C ALA A 275 -18.19 1.13 -11.80
N PHE A 276 -16.89 1.11 -12.12
CA PHE A 276 -16.37 1.24 -13.48
C PHE A 276 -16.89 0.13 -14.40
N GLN A 277 -16.84 -1.14 -13.95
CA GLN A 277 -17.34 -2.28 -14.71
C GLN A 277 -18.84 -2.21 -15.00
N ASN A 278 -19.61 -1.62 -14.09
CA ASN A 278 -21.06 -1.44 -14.21
C ASN A 278 -21.47 -0.12 -14.88
N GLY A 279 -20.51 0.68 -15.35
CA GLY A 279 -20.78 1.99 -15.94
C GLY A 279 -21.40 3.01 -14.97
N GLN A 280 -21.18 2.82 -13.67
CA GLN A 280 -21.66 3.70 -12.61
C GLN A 280 -20.65 4.81 -12.30
N PRO A 281 -21.06 5.94 -11.73
CA PRO A 281 -20.13 6.96 -11.26
C PRO A 281 -19.14 6.40 -10.25
N ILE A 282 -17.88 6.78 -10.39
CA ILE A 282 -16.80 6.31 -9.51
C ILE A 282 -16.95 6.97 -8.13
N PRO A 283 -17.10 6.18 -7.04
CA PRO A 283 -17.45 6.73 -5.72
C PRO A 283 -16.27 7.35 -4.96
N HIS A 284 -15.02 6.89 -5.20
CA HIS A 284 -13.88 7.29 -4.38
C HIS A 284 -12.76 7.93 -5.20
N ILE A 285 -12.25 9.06 -4.73
CA ILE A 285 -11.05 9.70 -5.30
C ILE A 285 -9.81 9.10 -4.67
N ILE A 286 -9.79 8.97 -3.32
CA ILE A 286 -8.62 8.51 -2.57
C ILE A 286 -8.58 6.98 -2.58
N THR A 287 -7.60 6.45 -3.31
CA THR A 287 -7.32 5.03 -3.51
C THR A 287 -5.81 4.79 -3.47
N GLN A 288 -5.37 3.54 -3.54
CA GLN A 288 -3.95 3.23 -3.68
C GLN A 288 -3.35 3.89 -4.93
N GLN A 289 -4.04 3.83 -6.10
CA GLN A 289 -3.57 4.47 -7.32
C GLN A 289 -3.50 5.98 -7.22
N PHE A 290 -4.43 6.64 -6.50
CA PHE A 290 -4.36 8.08 -6.27
C PHE A 290 -3.02 8.46 -5.64
N TYR A 291 -2.60 7.75 -4.60
CA TYR A 291 -1.31 7.97 -3.96
C TYR A 291 -0.14 7.63 -4.88
N ASP A 292 -0.11 6.41 -5.41
CA ASP A 292 1.05 5.89 -6.15
C ASP A 292 1.34 6.68 -7.44
N LEU A 293 0.29 7.14 -8.15
CA LEU A 293 0.42 7.62 -9.53
C LEU A 293 0.32 9.13 -9.68
N TRP A 294 -0.32 9.84 -8.73
CA TRP A 294 -0.43 11.31 -8.79
C TRP A 294 0.30 12.02 -7.67
N ILE A 295 0.49 11.37 -6.50
CA ILE A 295 1.11 12.02 -5.35
C ILE A 295 2.60 11.69 -5.23
N ALA A 296 3.03 10.55 -5.75
CA ALA A 296 4.41 10.08 -5.64
C ALA A 296 5.16 9.97 -7.01
N PRO A 297 5.10 10.94 -7.93
CA PRO A 297 5.87 10.88 -9.15
C PRO A 297 7.38 10.93 -8.85
N GLY A 298 8.10 9.87 -9.24
CA GLY A 298 9.51 9.68 -8.87
C GLY A 298 9.70 9.09 -7.48
N GLY A 299 8.65 8.50 -6.91
CA GLY A 299 8.61 7.89 -5.59
C GLY A 299 8.22 8.87 -4.48
N THR A 300 8.31 8.41 -3.23
CA THR A 300 7.92 9.23 -2.06
C THR A 300 8.61 10.59 -2.06
N GLY A 301 7.86 11.63 -1.73
CA GLY A 301 8.33 13.01 -1.80
C GLY A 301 8.17 13.67 -3.18
N ALA A 302 7.66 12.95 -4.18
CA ALA A 302 7.48 13.43 -5.55
C ALA A 302 8.80 13.93 -6.19
N LEU A 303 9.86 13.13 -6.09
CA LEU A 303 11.24 13.53 -6.38
C LEU A 303 11.59 13.65 -7.87
N LEU A 304 10.70 13.29 -8.80
CA LEU A 304 11.00 13.31 -10.24
C LEU A 304 11.44 14.70 -10.72
N GLY A 305 10.80 15.77 -10.24
CA GLY A 305 11.19 17.15 -10.57
C GLY A 305 12.60 17.49 -10.11
N LEU A 306 13.00 17.03 -8.92
CA LEU A 306 14.36 17.23 -8.40
C LEU A 306 15.39 16.48 -9.26
N VAL A 307 15.11 15.23 -9.64
CA VAL A 307 16.01 14.44 -10.53
C VAL A 307 16.20 15.12 -11.88
N ILE A 308 15.13 15.67 -12.46
CA ILE A 308 15.22 16.43 -13.72
C ILE A 308 16.18 17.62 -13.57
N PHE A 309 16.11 18.39 -12.48
CA PHE A 309 17.06 19.48 -12.24
C PHE A 309 18.49 19.01 -12.05
N MET A 310 18.69 17.89 -11.35
CA MET A 310 20.03 17.31 -11.16
C MET A 310 20.67 16.92 -12.48
N LEU A 311 19.88 16.40 -13.42
CA LEU A 311 20.37 16.03 -14.76
C LEU A 311 20.67 17.26 -15.64
N LEU A 312 19.77 18.26 -15.63
CA LEU A 312 19.76 19.32 -16.63
C LEU A 312 20.40 20.62 -16.16
N ARG A 313 20.41 20.90 -14.86
CA ARG A 313 20.77 22.23 -14.32
C ARG A 313 21.84 22.21 -13.22
N SER A 314 22.35 21.04 -12.82
CA SER A 314 23.34 20.95 -11.77
C SER A 314 24.69 21.52 -12.18
N ARG A 315 25.30 22.29 -11.27
CA ARG A 315 26.68 22.80 -11.36
C ARG A 315 27.66 21.90 -10.62
N SER A 316 27.22 21.29 -9.51
CA SER A 316 27.99 20.30 -8.76
C SER A 316 28.10 19.01 -9.55
N GLN A 317 29.32 18.46 -9.66
CA GLN A 317 29.55 17.19 -10.29
C GLN A 317 28.94 16.04 -9.49
N GLN A 318 29.00 16.10 -8.17
CA GLN A 318 28.37 15.15 -7.27
C GLN A 318 26.87 15.05 -7.53
N MET A 319 26.16 16.20 -7.58
CA MET A 319 24.73 16.25 -7.84
C MET A 319 24.38 15.72 -9.22
N LYS A 320 25.18 16.05 -10.24
CA LYS A 320 24.99 15.56 -11.61
C LYS A 320 25.16 14.05 -11.72
N GLN A 321 26.17 13.49 -11.07
CA GLN A 321 26.43 12.04 -11.01
C GLN A 321 25.26 11.32 -10.31
N LEU A 322 24.85 11.82 -9.16
CA LEU A 322 23.73 11.26 -8.42
C LEU A 322 22.44 11.30 -9.23
N GLY A 323 22.17 12.41 -9.94
CA GLY A 323 21.03 12.52 -10.85
C GLY A 323 21.03 11.43 -11.92
N LYS A 324 22.19 11.11 -12.51
CA LYS A 324 22.31 10.02 -13.49
C LYS A 324 22.03 8.64 -12.90
N ILE A 325 22.49 8.39 -11.67
CA ILE A 325 22.27 7.11 -10.97
C ILE A 325 20.79 6.97 -10.56
N ALA A 326 20.16 8.06 -10.12
CA ALA A 326 18.80 8.04 -9.64
C ALA A 326 17.73 8.10 -10.74
N ALA A 327 18.07 8.62 -11.93
CA ALA A 327 17.11 8.85 -13.01
C ALA A 327 16.33 7.59 -13.44
N PRO A 328 16.98 6.43 -13.66
CA PRO A 328 16.23 5.20 -14.00
C PRO A 328 15.22 4.84 -12.91
N GLY A 329 15.63 4.88 -11.64
CA GLY A 329 14.72 4.61 -10.51
C GLY A 329 13.55 5.59 -10.47
N ALA A 330 13.83 6.88 -10.54
CA ALA A 330 12.81 7.94 -10.48
C ALA A 330 11.78 7.85 -11.63
N LEU A 331 12.20 7.42 -12.83
CA LEU A 331 11.28 7.20 -13.94
C LEU A 331 10.26 6.11 -13.64
N PHE A 332 10.64 5.12 -12.83
CA PHE A 332 9.80 4.02 -12.34
C PHE A 332 9.29 4.24 -10.90
N ASN A 333 9.22 5.48 -10.44
CA ASN A 333 8.74 5.87 -9.11
C ASN A 333 9.49 5.21 -7.92
N ILE A 334 10.78 4.92 -8.12
CA ILE A 334 11.68 4.39 -7.09
C ILE A 334 12.55 5.53 -6.56
N SER A 335 12.32 5.93 -5.30
CA SER A 335 12.94 7.10 -4.68
C SER A 335 14.22 6.80 -3.89
N GLU A 336 14.50 5.55 -3.55
CA GLU A 336 15.59 5.15 -2.66
C GLU A 336 16.97 5.66 -3.11
N PRO A 337 17.36 5.60 -4.38
CA PRO A 337 18.65 6.14 -4.83
C PRO A 337 18.78 7.66 -4.54
N MET A 338 17.66 8.38 -4.57
CA MET A 338 17.63 9.82 -4.23
C MET A 338 17.67 10.05 -2.73
N VAL A 339 16.85 9.35 -1.97
CA VAL A 339 16.71 9.53 -0.52
C VAL A 339 18.04 9.22 0.19
N PHE A 340 18.73 8.17 -0.24
CA PHE A 340 20.02 7.78 0.35
C PHE A 340 21.21 8.47 -0.31
N GLY A 341 21.13 8.85 -1.56
CA GLY A 341 22.21 9.51 -2.29
C GLY A 341 22.35 11.00 -1.98
N ILE A 342 21.24 11.73 -1.87
CA ILE A 342 21.19 13.01 -1.16
C ILE A 342 20.98 12.64 0.30
N PRO A 343 21.81 13.09 1.25
CA PRO A 343 21.49 12.85 2.65
C PRO A 343 20.19 13.60 3.00
N LEU A 344 19.04 12.99 2.67
CA LEU A 344 17.71 13.55 2.95
C LEU A 344 17.45 13.56 4.45
N VAL A 345 17.96 12.53 5.13
CA VAL A 345 17.84 12.37 6.57
C VAL A 345 18.49 13.55 7.28
N MET A 346 17.69 14.28 8.08
CA MET A 346 18.09 15.47 8.83
C MET A 346 18.65 16.61 7.96
N ASN A 347 18.35 16.64 6.66
CA ASN A 347 18.80 17.69 5.75
C ASN A 347 17.82 18.88 5.74
N PRO A 348 18.18 20.03 6.29
CA PRO A 348 17.27 21.19 6.38
C PRO A 348 16.87 21.75 5.01
N TYR A 349 17.67 21.54 3.97
CA TYR A 349 17.35 22.01 2.62
C TYR A 349 16.20 21.22 1.97
N PHE A 350 16.12 19.93 2.22
CA PHE A 350 15.13 19.08 1.56
C PHE A 350 13.95 18.67 2.45
N PHE A 351 14.04 18.92 3.76
CA PHE A 351 12.94 18.62 4.70
C PHE A 351 11.61 19.26 4.25
N LEU A 352 11.63 20.56 4.01
CA LEU A 352 10.42 21.29 3.65
C LEU A 352 9.84 20.86 2.28
N PRO A 353 10.60 20.88 1.17
CA PRO A 353 10.04 20.50 -0.14
C PRO A 353 9.61 19.04 -0.19
N PHE A 354 10.25 18.13 0.53
CA PHE A 354 9.90 16.72 0.57
C PHE A 354 8.51 16.45 1.19
N ILE A 355 8.10 17.27 2.15
CA ILE A 355 6.78 17.20 2.79
C ILE A 355 5.77 18.07 2.02
N LEU A 356 6.15 19.27 1.65
CA LEU A 356 5.26 20.26 1.04
C LEU A 356 4.78 19.80 -0.36
N THR A 357 5.67 19.21 -1.16
CA THR A 357 5.31 18.81 -2.53
C THR A 357 4.17 17.80 -2.55
N PRO A 358 4.23 16.63 -1.87
CA PRO A 358 3.10 15.71 -1.82
C PRO A 358 1.81 16.33 -1.29
N VAL A 359 1.88 17.22 -0.30
CA VAL A 359 0.69 17.93 0.23
C VAL A 359 0.02 18.77 -0.85
N LEU A 360 0.80 19.55 -1.61
CA LEU A 360 0.27 20.35 -2.72
C LEU A 360 -0.31 19.44 -3.82
N LEU A 361 0.37 18.34 -4.15
CA LEU A 361 -0.13 17.38 -5.13
C LEU A 361 -1.46 16.74 -4.69
N VAL A 362 -1.61 16.40 -3.40
CA VAL A 362 -2.88 15.89 -2.84
C VAL A 362 -3.99 16.90 -3.03
N ILE A 363 -3.76 18.15 -2.63
CA ILE A 363 -4.79 19.21 -2.71
C ILE A 363 -5.21 19.44 -4.17
N VAL A 364 -4.25 19.62 -5.08
CA VAL A 364 -4.51 19.89 -6.49
C VAL A 364 -5.19 18.69 -7.16
N SER A 365 -4.67 17.49 -6.97
CA SER A 365 -5.22 16.28 -7.60
C SER A 365 -6.62 15.96 -7.09
N TYR A 366 -6.82 16.05 -5.78
CA TYR A 366 -8.14 15.82 -5.19
C TYR A 366 -9.16 16.84 -5.69
N THR A 367 -8.80 18.13 -5.69
CA THR A 367 -9.71 19.19 -6.15
C THR A 367 -10.05 19.03 -7.62
N ALA A 368 -9.08 18.72 -8.49
CA ALA A 368 -9.29 18.52 -9.90
C ALA A 368 -10.24 17.33 -10.18
N MET A 369 -10.13 16.24 -9.43
CA MET A 369 -11.02 15.09 -9.54
C MET A 369 -12.40 15.36 -8.92
N ALA A 370 -12.46 16.02 -7.75
CA ALA A 370 -13.72 16.34 -7.06
C ALA A 370 -14.59 17.34 -7.84
N THR A 371 -13.98 18.24 -8.60
CA THR A 371 -14.69 19.18 -9.48
C THR A 371 -15.06 18.60 -10.84
N GLY A 372 -14.69 17.34 -11.14
CA GLY A 372 -14.95 16.68 -12.40
C GLY A 372 -14.06 17.14 -13.58
N LEU A 373 -13.03 17.97 -13.33
CA LEU A 373 -12.06 18.37 -14.36
C LEU A 373 -11.19 17.18 -14.80
N VAL A 374 -10.95 16.24 -13.88
CA VAL A 374 -10.17 15.03 -14.12
C VAL A 374 -10.98 13.83 -13.69
N ALA A 375 -10.98 12.77 -14.50
CA ALA A 375 -11.61 11.51 -14.15
C ALA A 375 -10.91 10.88 -12.92
N PRO A 376 -11.68 10.41 -11.92
CA PRO A 376 -11.11 9.73 -10.77
C PRO A 376 -10.52 8.35 -11.14
N PRO A 377 -9.72 7.74 -10.26
CA PRO A 377 -9.15 6.41 -10.50
C PRO A 377 -10.24 5.35 -10.67
N ALA A 378 -10.21 4.61 -11.79
CA ALA A 378 -11.22 3.59 -12.14
C ALA A 378 -11.08 2.26 -11.36
N GLY A 379 -10.16 2.17 -10.40
CA GLY A 379 -9.91 0.93 -9.66
C GLY A 379 -8.99 -0.07 -10.36
N ILE A 380 -8.42 0.29 -11.52
CA ILE A 380 -7.50 -0.55 -12.28
C ILE A 380 -6.15 -0.58 -11.53
N ALA A 381 -5.74 -1.74 -11.00
CA ALA A 381 -4.46 -1.86 -10.32
C ALA A 381 -3.31 -1.81 -11.34
N LEU A 382 -2.47 -0.81 -11.20
CA LEU A 382 -1.23 -0.68 -11.96
C LEU A 382 -0.05 -0.83 -10.99
N PRO A 383 1.08 -1.39 -11.45
CA PRO A 383 2.30 -1.30 -10.68
C PRO A 383 2.61 0.17 -10.35
N PHE A 384 2.98 0.47 -9.11
CA PHE A 384 3.42 1.82 -8.74
C PHE A 384 4.61 2.28 -9.59
N THR A 385 5.38 1.31 -10.11
CA THR A 385 6.50 1.54 -11.03
C THR A 385 6.08 1.90 -12.46
N THR A 386 4.78 1.99 -12.76
CA THR A 386 4.32 2.41 -14.10
C THR A 386 4.70 3.87 -14.33
N PRO A 387 5.46 4.19 -15.43
CA PRO A 387 5.86 5.56 -15.71
C PRO A 387 4.69 6.53 -15.82
N ILE A 388 4.94 7.79 -15.42
CA ILE A 388 3.97 8.87 -15.58
C ILE A 388 3.50 8.96 -17.05
N PHE A 389 2.32 9.50 -17.26
CA PHE A 389 1.55 9.62 -18.50
C PHE A 389 0.86 8.31 -18.90
N ILE A 390 1.57 7.18 -18.97
CA ILE A 390 0.96 5.86 -19.19
C ILE A 390 0.05 5.51 -18.02
N SER A 391 0.56 5.69 -16.80
CA SER A 391 -0.19 5.37 -15.57
C SER A 391 -1.45 6.25 -15.41
N GLY A 392 -1.35 7.56 -15.67
CA GLY A 392 -2.48 8.47 -15.57
C GLY A 392 -3.62 8.15 -16.54
N TYR A 393 -3.27 7.74 -17.76
CA TYR A 393 -4.22 7.31 -18.77
C TYR A 393 -4.95 6.02 -18.39
N LEU A 394 -4.19 4.99 -18.06
CA LEU A 394 -4.74 3.67 -17.73
C LEU A 394 -5.54 3.68 -16.43
N ALA A 395 -5.03 4.36 -15.39
CA ALA A 395 -5.70 4.41 -14.09
C ALA A 395 -7.05 5.12 -14.11
N THR A 396 -7.25 6.06 -15.04
CA THR A 396 -8.53 6.75 -15.23
C THR A 396 -9.47 6.05 -16.22
N GLY A 397 -9.16 4.81 -16.63
CA GLY A 397 -9.98 4.08 -17.60
C GLY A 397 -9.89 4.66 -19.04
N GLY A 398 -8.74 5.27 -19.41
CA GLY A 398 -8.49 5.80 -20.74
C GLY A 398 -8.80 7.29 -20.93
N HIS A 399 -8.92 8.06 -19.84
CA HIS A 399 -9.12 9.50 -19.93
C HIS A 399 -7.79 10.28 -20.01
N ILE A 400 -7.66 11.14 -21.03
CA ILE A 400 -6.48 12.02 -21.20
C ILE A 400 -6.32 12.98 -20.02
N SER A 401 -7.41 13.35 -19.33
CA SER A 401 -7.37 14.23 -18.16
C SER A 401 -6.44 13.72 -17.06
N GLY A 402 -6.28 12.40 -16.91
CA GLY A 402 -5.34 11.78 -15.98
C GLY A 402 -3.87 12.09 -16.33
N ILE A 403 -3.52 12.13 -17.63
CA ILE A 403 -2.20 12.55 -18.11
C ILE A 403 -1.98 14.04 -17.82
N VAL A 404 -2.95 14.87 -18.16
CA VAL A 404 -2.87 16.32 -17.94
C VAL A 404 -2.58 16.64 -16.48
N LEU A 405 -3.27 15.95 -15.56
CA LEU A 405 -3.02 16.12 -14.13
C LEU A 405 -1.60 15.71 -13.72
N GLN A 406 -1.05 14.63 -14.29
CA GLN A 406 0.34 14.24 -14.03
C GLN A 406 1.36 15.27 -14.55
N VAL A 407 1.07 15.94 -15.68
CA VAL A 407 1.89 17.08 -16.17
C VAL A 407 1.83 18.25 -15.19
N VAL A 408 0.65 18.57 -14.69
CA VAL A 408 0.47 19.64 -13.68
C VAL A 408 1.25 19.28 -12.40
N ASN A 409 1.12 18.06 -11.93
CA ASN A 409 1.81 17.59 -10.72
C ASN A 409 3.34 17.59 -10.88
N LEU A 410 3.85 17.17 -12.03
CA LEU A 410 5.29 17.28 -12.33
C LEU A 410 5.74 18.74 -12.34
N THR A 411 4.94 19.63 -12.90
CA THR A 411 5.23 21.09 -12.91
C THR A 411 5.28 21.65 -11.50
N ILE A 412 4.34 21.27 -10.64
CA ILE A 412 4.34 21.67 -9.22
C ILE A 412 5.61 21.15 -8.53
N SER A 413 5.98 19.88 -8.74
CA SER A 413 7.20 19.30 -8.20
C SER A 413 8.43 20.11 -8.65
N LEU A 414 8.55 20.43 -9.94
CA LEU A 414 9.63 21.27 -10.46
C LEU A 414 9.67 22.64 -9.78
N VAL A 415 8.54 23.34 -9.69
CA VAL A 415 8.48 24.68 -9.09
C VAL A 415 8.86 24.66 -7.61
N VAL A 416 8.33 23.70 -6.84
CA VAL A 416 8.60 23.61 -5.41
C VAL A 416 10.06 23.22 -5.13
N TYR A 417 10.61 22.25 -5.85
CA TYR A 417 12.00 21.82 -5.61
C TYR A 417 13.05 22.80 -6.12
N TYR A 418 12.75 23.67 -7.08
CA TYR A 418 13.74 24.54 -7.74
C TYR A 418 14.57 25.40 -6.78
N PRO A 419 13.98 26.20 -5.85
CA PRO A 419 14.77 27.05 -4.98
C PRO A 419 15.69 26.26 -4.04
N PHE A 420 15.22 25.14 -3.52
CA PHE A 420 15.98 24.29 -2.60
C PHE A 420 17.10 23.55 -3.31
N PHE A 421 16.82 23.01 -4.50
CA PHE A 421 17.84 22.42 -5.38
C PHE A 421 18.94 23.43 -5.68
N ARG A 422 18.58 24.64 -6.11
CA ARG A 422 19.55 25.68 -6.48
C ARG A 422 20.43 26.09 -5.29
N ALA A 423 19.86 26.19 -4.09
CA ALA A 423 20.62 26.50 -2.89
C ALA A 423 21.63 25.40 -2.54
N TRP A 424 21.19 24.15 -2.57
CA TRP A 424 22.02 22.99 -2.27
C TRP A 424 23.10 22.75 -3.33
N ASP A 425 22.77 22.82 -4.62
CA ASP A 425 23.70 22.67 -5.73
C ASP A 425 24.83 23.72 -5.69
N ARG A 426 24.52 24.96 -5.34
CA ARG A 426 25.54 26.01 -5.16
C ARG A 426 26.47 25.71 -3.98
N LEU A 427 25.90 25.19 -2.87
CA LEU A 427 26.69 24.81 -1.71
C LEU A 427 27.68 23.71 -2.08
N LYS A 428 27.18 22.63 -2.73
CA LYS A 428 28.01 21.50 -3.16
C LYS A 428 29.06 21.88 -4.19
N ALA A 429 28.73 22.72 -5.16
CA ALA A 429 29.71 23.23 -6.13
C ALA A 429 30.82 24.04 -5.45
N LYS A 430 30.52 24.83 -4.41
CA LYS A 430 31.55 25.54 -3.64
C LYS A 430 32.45 24.59 -2.85
N GLU A 431 31.88 23.56 -2.22
CA GLU A 431 32.64 22.53 -1.49
C GLU A 431 33.59 21.78 -2.45
N GLU A 432 33.13 21.42 -3.64
CA GLU A 432 33.94 20.78 -4.68
C GLU A 432 35.12 21.66 -5.12
N HIS A 433 34.89 22.95 -5.35
CA HIS A 433 35.95 23.89 -5.71
C HIS A 433 36.96 24.12 -4.59
N ALA A 434 36.51 24.19 -3.35
CA ALA A 434 37.41 24.34 -2.20
C ALA A 434 38.28 23.10 -2.01
N SER A 435 37.74 21.90 -2.23
CA SER A 435 38.49 20.64 -2.13
C SER A 435 39.45 20.40 -3.29
N ALA A 436 39.25 21.08 -4.43
CA ALA A 436 40.11 20.99 -5.63
C ALA A 436 41.31 21.95 -5.60
N GLN A 437 41.33 22.93 -4.66
CA GLN A 437 42.51 23.81 -4.48
C GLN A 437 43.60 23.01 -3.74
N PRO A 438 44.85 22.94 -4.25
CA PRO A 438 45.94 22.29 -3.53
C PRO A 438 46.12 23.00 -2.18
N GLN A 439 46.21 22.24 -1.09
CA GLN A 439 46.74 22.80 0.17
C GLN A 439 48.15 23.30 -0.18
N GLU A 440 48.35 24.64 -0.17
CA GLU A 440 49.66 25.20 -0.16
C GLU A 440 50.44 24.53 0.98
N SER A 441 51.41 23.72 0.60
CA SER A 441 52.33 23.11 1.54
C SER A 441 52.92 24.23 2.41
N VAL A 442 52.59 24.26 3.67
CA VAL A 442 53.32 25.04 4.67
C VAL A 442 54.77 24.51 4.65
N ILE A 443 55.60 25.15 3.83
CA ILE A 443 57.03 24.96 3.90
C ILE A 443 57.46 25.51 5.25
N LEU A 444 57.66 24.65 6.20
CA LEU A 444 58.34 24.99 7.45
C LEU A 444 59.70 25.51 7.06
N PRO A 445 60.12 26.70 7.53
CA PRO A 445 61.50 27.16 7.30
C PRO A 445 62.47 26.18 7.94
N ASP A 446 63.42 25.72 7.14
CA ASP A 446 64.55 24.93 7.61
C ASP A 446 65.23 25.64 8.81
N ALA A 447 65.02 25.13 10.01
CA ALA A 447 65.75 25.49 11.20
C ALA A 447 66.93 24.51 11.38
N ASP A 448 67.90 24.61 10.45
CA ASP A 448 69.22 24.02 10.68
C ASP A 448 70.23 24.68 9.75
N ARG A 449 70.75 25.84 10.17
CA ARG A 449 72.08 26.37 9.89
C ARG A 449 72.48 27.36 10.98
N ALA A 450 73.07 26.79 12.04
CA ALA A 450 74.07 27.48 12.83
C ALA A 450 74.87 26.44 13.65
#